data_ff61f414391fbe732d9d595275554b59
#
_entry.id   ff61f414391fbe732d9d595275554b59
#
_cell.length_a   1.000
_cell.length_b   1.000
_cell.length_c   1.000
_cell.angle_alpha   90.00
_cell.angle_beta   90.00
_cell.angle_gamma   90.00
#
_symmetry.space_group_name_H-M   'P 1'
#
loop_
_entity.id
_entity.type
_entity.pdbx_description
1 polymer ?
#
loop_
_entity_poly.entity_id
_entity_poly.type
_entity_poly.pdbx_seq_one_letter_code
_entity_poly.pdbx_strand_id
1 'polypeptide(L)'
;MSKSVKLTTPNQETLELPVLEASIGHDVVDIRTLTKNTGLFSFDPGFVSTASCESKITYIDGDEGLLYYRGYPIEQLAEKSDYLEVCYLLIYGELPTPEQKKEFDATVSHHTMVHEQLTWFFRGFRRDAHPMAMMVGVVGALSAFYQDSLDIANPEHRKIAIYRLISKIPTIAAMCYRYSNGLPFNYPKNNLSYTENFLHMMFATPCEEYKPNPVLARALDRIFILHADHEQNASTSTVRLAGSSGANPFACIAAGIACLWGASHGGANEAVLKMLDEIGDVSNVAEYMEGVKQRKYRLMGFGHRVYRNMDPRANIMRETCYEVLKELGLEDSPKFKLAMELEQIALKDPFFVERKLYPNVDFYSGIVLSALGIPTEMFTVIFALSRSVGWISHWHEMISDPTLKIGRPRQLYTGAERRDYVPVDKR
;
A
#
# COMPACT_ATOMS: atom_id res chain seq x y z
N MET A 1 -12.84 -33.47 16.51
CA MET A 1 -12.34 -34.12 15.28
C MET A 1 -11.81 -33.01 14.39
N SER A 2 -10.58 -33.13 13.91
CA SER A 2 -10.05 -32.14 12.97
C SER A 2 -10.90 -32.18 11.66
N LYS A 3 -11.33 -31.03 11.17
CA LYS A 3 -12.05 -30.95 9.90
C LYS A 3 -11.13 -31.37 8.77
N SER A 4 -11.65 -32.09 7.76
CA SER A 4 -10.89 -32.48 6.57
C SER A 4 -11.77 -32.41 5.33
N VAL A 5 -11.15 -32.20 4.16
CA VAL A 5 -11.77 -32.30 2.85
C VAL A 5 -11.25 -33.56 2.17
N LYS A 6 -12.15 -34.31 1.51
CA LYS A 6 -11.79 -35.51 0.74
C LYS A 6 -11.63 -35.14 -0.72
N LEU A 7 -10.46 -35.41 -1.28
CA LEU A 7 -10.15 -35.27 -2.71
C LEU A 7 -10.02 -36.66 -3.33
N THR A 8 -10.86 -36.97 -4.30
CA THR A 8 -10.73 -38.22 -5.06
C THR A 8 -9.99 -37.95 -6.38
N THR A 9 -8.89 -38.66 -6.60
CA THR A 9 -8.09 -38.57 -7.83
C THR A 9 -8.76 -39.29 -8.99
N PRO A 10 -8.35 -39.07 -10.25
CA PRO A 10 -8.83 -39.81 -11.40
C PRO A 10 -8.66 -41.34 -11.26
N ASN A 11 -7.68 -41.79 -10.48
CA ASN A 11 -7.42 -43.19 -10.20
C ASN A 11 -8.27 -43.76 -9.05
N GLN A 12 -9.27 -43.02 -8.59
CA GLN A 12 -10.17 -43.36 -7.48
C GLN A 12 -9.50 -43.49 -6.10
N GLU A 13 -8.27 -43.04 -5.95
CA GLU A 13 -7.63 -42.89 -4.64
C GLU A 13 -8.19 -41.66 -3.91
N THR A 14 -8.51 -41.79 -2.63
CA THR A 14 -9.04 -40.72 -1.82
C THR A 14 -7.97 -40.20 -0.88
N LEU A 15 -7.66 -38.91 -0.98
CA LEU A 15 -6.77 -38.15 -0.07
C LEU A 15 -7.60 -37.31 0.88
N GLU A 16 -7.31 -37.37 2.17
CA GLU A 16 -7.84 -36.44 3.15
C GLU A 16 -6.86 -35.27 3.33
N LEU A 17 -7.37 -34.04 3.13
CA LEU A 17 -6.63 -32.80 3.30
C LEU A 17 -7.15 -32.09 4.54
N PRO A 18 -6.27 -31.71 5.49
CA PRO A 18 -6.68 -31.00 6.70
C PRO A 18 -7.30 -29.63 6.36
N VAL A 19 -8.24 -29.21 7.18
CA VAL A 19 -8.76 -27.83 7.17
C VAL A 19 -8.12 -27.09 8.35
N LEU A 20 -7.49 -25.95 8.06
CA LEU A 20 -6.97 -25.03 9.06
C LEU A 20 -8.06 -24.00 9.36
N GLU A 21 -8.37 -23.82 10.63
CA GLU A 21 -9.40 -22.92 11.10
C GLU A 21 -8.86 -21.50 11.24
N ALA A 22 -9.54 -20.53 10.66
CA ALA A 22 -9.26 -19.12 10.85
C ALA A 22 -9.79 -18.63 12.20
N SER A 23 -9.20 -17.58 12.78
CA SER A 23 -9.76 -16.89 13.95
C SER A 23 -11.09 -16.22 13.59
N ILE A 24 -11.16 -15.62 12.40
CA ILE A 24 -12.35 -15.02 11.78
C ILE A 24 -12.22 -15.21 10.25
N GLY A 25 -13.35 -15.25 9.55
CA GLY A 25 -13.38 -15.38 8.10
C GLY A 25 -13.36 -16.85 7.63
N HIS A 26 -12.73 -17.11 6.49
CA HIS A 26 -12.77 -18.41 5.83
C HIS A 26 -11.68 -19.36 6.34
N ASP A 27 -12.08 -20.59 6.65
CA ASP A 27 -11.15 -21.70 6.86
C ASP A 27 -10.44 -22.05 5.54
N VAL A 28 -9.24 -22.62 5.62
CA VAL A 28 -8.43 -22.98 4.45
C VAL A 28 -8.10 -24.47 4.39
N VAL A 29 -8.01 -25.02 3.19
CA VAL A 29 -7.58 -26.41 2.97
C VAL A 29 -6.07 -26.46 2.87
N ASP A 30 -5.41 -27.25 3.72
CA ASP A 30 -3.96 -27.44 3.68
C ASP A 30 -3.58 -28.41 2.54
N ILE A 31 -3.05 -27.86 1.47
CA ILE A 31 -2.62 -28.61 0.28
C ILE A 31 -1.14 -29.00 0.27
N ARG A 32 -0.39 -28.75 1.34
CA ARG A 32 1.07 -29.02 1.37
C ARG A 32 1.47 -30.45 1.07
N THR A 33 0.56 -31.41 1.29
CA THR A 33 0.77 -32.84 1.00
C THR A 33 0.23 -33.30 -0.35
N LEU A 34 -0.51 -32.45 -1.07
CA LEU A 34 -1.20 -32.80 -2.31
C LEU A 34 -0.26 -33.46 -3.34
N THR A 35 0.82 -32.79 -3.69
CA THR A 35 1.74 -33.28 -4.74
C THR A 35 2.44 -34.58 -4.34
N LYS A 36 2.84 -34.72 -3.06
CA LYS A 36 3.49 -35.93 -2.58
C LYS A 36 2.59 -37.15 -2.72
N ASN A 37 1.30 -37.00 -2.47
CA ASN A 37 0.34 -38.10 -2.42
C ASN A 37 -0.34 -38.36 -3.77
N THR A 38 -0.43 -37.37 -4.67
CA THR A 38 -1.19 -37.51 -5.93
C THR A 38 -0.38 -37.21 -7.18
N GLY A 39 0.81 -36.65 -7.08
CA GLY A 39 1.58 -36.14 -8.23
C GLY A 39 1.03 -34.82 -8.83
N LEU A 40 -0.12 -34.32 -8.37
CA LEU A 40 -0.80 -33.16 -8.92
C LEU A 40 -0.35 -31.86 -8.20
N PHE A 41 -0.34 -30.74 -8.93
CA PHE A 41 -0.25 -29.39 -8.38
C PHE A 41 -1.61 -28.69 -8.44
N SER A 42 -1.85 -27.74 -7.55
CA SER A 42 -2.94 -26.79 -7.68
C SER A 42 -2.64 -25.77 -8.79
N PHE A 43 -3.68 -25.22 -9.41
CA PHE A 43 -3.56 -24.17 -10.42
C PHE A 43 -4.50 -23.03 -10.06
N ASP A 44 -3.93 -21.93 -9.57
CA ASP A 44 -4.64 -20.71 -9.18
C ASP A 44 -3.78 -19.48 -9.48
N PRO A 45 -3.73 -19.05 -10.77
CA PRO A 45 -2.98 -17.86 -11.15
C PRO A 45 -3.59 -16.60 -10.52
N GLY A 46 -2.84 -15.90 -9.68
CA GLY A 46 -3.28 -14.69 -8.99
C GLY A 46 -3.88 -14.94 -7.60
N PHE A 47 -3.79 -16.18 -7.09
CA PHE A 47 -4.13 -16.54 -5.70
C PHE A 47 -5.57 -16.21 -5.29
N VAL A 48 -6.54 -16.33 -6.19
CA VAL A 48 -7.94 -15.97 -5.92
C VAL A 48 -8.57 -16.87 -4.85
N SER A 49 -8.13 -18.13 -4.77
CA SER A 49 -8.64 -19.14 -3.81
C SER A 49 -7.51 -19.75 -2.97
N THR A 50 -6.35 -19.10 -2.88
CA THR A 50 -5.17 -19.65 -2.24
C THR A 50 -4.64 -18.71 -1.17
N ALA A 51 -4.73 -19.12 0.10
CA ALA A 51 -3.99 -18.48 1.19
C ALA A 51 -2.50 -18.80 1.07
N SER A 52 -1.67 -17.79 0.88
CA SER A 52 -0.22 -17.92 0.70
C SER A 52 0.56 -17.92 2.01
N CYS A 53 -0.06 -17.54 3.11
CA CYS A 53 0.54 -17.46 4.44
C CYS A 53 -0.52 -17.42 5.54
N GLU A 54 -0.08 -17.63 6.77
CA GLU A 54 -0.81 -17.23 7.98
C GLU A 54 -0.35 -15.83 8.37
N SER A 55 -1.28 -14.97 8.84
CA SER A 55 -0.96 -13.62 9.29
C SER A 55 -1.94 -13.18 10.39
N LYS A 56 -1.44 -12.38 11.34
CA LYS A 56 -2.21 -11.77 12.43
C LYS A 56 -2.35 -10.25 12.26
N ILE A 57 -1.97 -9.69 11.10
CA ILE A 57 -1.82 -8.25 10.93
C ILE A 57 -3.13 -7.60 10.53
N THR A 58 -3.73 -8.06 9.44
CA THR A 58 -4.91 -7.42 8.86
C THR A 58 -5.97 -8.46 8.50
N TYR A 59 -7.21 -8.15 8.83
CA TYR A 59 -8.39 -8.89 8.39
C TYR A 59 -9.28 -8.00 7.53
N ILE A 60 -9.76 -8.57 6.43
CA ILE A 60 -10.72 -7.91 5.53
C ILE A 60 -11.91 -8.83 5.31
N ASP A 61 -13.12 -8.28 5.49
CA ASP A 61 -14.34 -8.87 5.00
C ASP A 61 -14.91 -7.99 3.88
N GLY A 62 -14.79 -8.47 2.66
CA GLY A 62 -15.25 -7.71 1.49
C GLY A 62 -16.76 -7.66 1.34
N ASP A 63 -17.49 -8.65 1.87
CA ASP A 63 -18.95 -8.72 1.80
C ASP A 63 -19.60 -7.80 2.84
N GLU A 64 -19.06 -7.79 4.06
CA GLU A 64 -19.53 -6.93 5.16
C GLU A 64 -18.91 -5.52 5.12
N GLY A 65 -17.84 -5.31 4.34
CA GLY A 65 -17.13 -4.03 4.26
C GLY A 65 -16.34 -3.73 5.53
N LEU A 66 -15.64 -4.72 6.09
CA LEU A 66 -14.84 -4.60 7.30
C LEU A 66 -13.35 -4.60 6.99
N LEU A 67 -12.61 -3.78 7.73
CA LEU A 67 -11.14 -3.75 7.73
C LEU A 67 -10.64 -3.59 9.18
N TYR A 68 -9.85 -4.56 9.63
CA TYR A 68 -9.27 -4.55 10.98
C TYR A 68 -7.74 -4.60 10.89
N TYR A 69 -7.06 -3.74 11.67
CA TYR A 69 -5.64 -3.86 11.95
C TYR A 69 -5.46 -4.47 13.34
N ARG A 70 -4.86 -5.66 13.43
CA ARG A 70 -4.69 -6.38 14.69
C ARG A 70 -5.98 -6.52 15.51
N GLY A 71 -7.14 -6.61 14.82
CA GLY A 71 -8.47 -6.70 15.43
C GLY A 71 -9.15 -5.36 15.71
N TYR A 72 -8.47 -4.23 15.57
CA TYR A 72 -9.07 -2.90 15.74
C TYR A 72 -9.72 -2.43 14.45
N PRO A 73 -11.00 -1.98 14.49
CA PRO A 73 -11.66 -1.42 13.30
C PRO A 73 -10.93 -0.19 12.78
N ILE A 74 -10.79 -0.10 11.46
CA ILE A 74 -10.05 0.97 10.79
C ILE A 74 -10.63 2.35 11.08
N GLU A 75 -11.94 2.44 11.25
CA GLU A 75 -12.65 3.68 11.55
C GLU A 75 -12.19 4.25 12.89
N GLN A 76 -12.07 3.40 13.91
CA GLN A 76 -11.64 3.81 15.24
C GLN A 76 -10.18 4.27 15.24
N LEU A 77 -9.33 3.57 14.51
CA LEU A 77 -7.92 3.95 14.39
C LEU A 77 -7.76 5.29 13.68
N ALA A 78 -8.44 5.49 12.55
CA ALA A 78 -8.37 6.73 11.80
C ALA A 78 -8.95 7.94 12.56
N GLU A 79 -9.94 7.71 13.43
CA GLU A 79 -10.52 8.77 14.27
C GLU A 79 -9.65 9.13 15.48
N LYS A 80 -9.12 8.11 16.19
CA LYS A 80 -8.59 8.24 17.55
C LYS A 80 -7.07 8.13 17.64
N SER A 81 -6.40 7.53 16.65
CA SER A 81 -4.95 7.33 16.62
C SER A 81 -4.24 8.34 15.74
N ASP A 82 -2.91 8.36 15.84
CA ASP A 82 -2.00 8.91 14.83
C ASP A 82 -1.28 7.78 14.08
N TYR A 83 -0.62 8.12 12.97
CA TYR A 83 0.03 7.12 12.13
C TYR A 83 1.15 6.35 12.85
N LEU A 84 1.93 6.98 13.74
CA LEU A 84 2.98 6.28 14.48
C LEU A 84 2.42 5.29 15.49
N GLU A 85 1.27 5.59 16.10
CA GLU A 85 0.57 4.63 16.97
C GLU A 85 0.10 3.41 16.17
N VAL A 86 -0.42 3.62 14.96
CA VAL A 86 -0.78 2.54 14.05
C VAL A 86 0.45 1.77 13.58
N CYS A 87 1.58 2.43 13.32
CA CYS A 87 2.85 1.75 13.03
C CYS A 87 3.26 0.83 14.17
N TYR A 88 3.18 1.31 15.41
CA TYR A 88 3.48 0.49 16.58
C TYR A 88 2.55 -0.73 16.66
N LEU A 89 1.24 -0.51 16.53
CA LEU A 89 0.23 -1.57 16.55
C LEU A 89 0.51 -2.66 15.51
N LEU A 90 0.75 -2.29 14.26
CA LEU A 90 0.99 -3.24 13.18
C LEU A 90 2.25 -4.07 13.40
N ILE A 91 3.31 -3.48 13.95
CA ILE A 91 4.60 -4.15 14.20
C ILE A 91 4.52 -5.07 15.43
N TYR A 92 4.02 -4.53 16.55
CA TYR A 92 4.10 -5.21 17.85
C TYR A 92 2.83 -5.97 18.24
N GLY A 93 1.70 -5.71 17.56
CA GLY A 93 0.45 -6.45 17.73
C GLY A 93 -0.54 -5.85 18.71
N GLU A 94 -0.14 -4.89 19.53
CA GLU A 94 -0.96 -4.22 20.53
C GLU A 94 -0.76 -2.70 20.47
N LEU A 95 -1.75 -1.93 20.90
CA LEU A 95 -1.61 -0.48 21.05
C LEU A 95 -0.56 -0.15 22.12
N PRO A 96 0.28 0.88 21.91
CA PRO A 96 1.33 1.22 22.88
C PRO A 96 0.74 1.82 24.18
N THR A 97 1.40 1.56 25.28
CA THR A 97 1.21 2.40 26.48
C THR A 97 1.74 3.81 26.23
N PRO A 98 1.37 4.82 27.06
CA PRO A 98 1.90 6.18 26.91
C PRO A 98 3.44 6.24 26.88
N GLU A 99 4.11 5.44 27.70
CA GLU A 99 5.56 5.33 27.76
C GLU A 99 6.15 4.75 26.49
N GLN A 100 5.56 3.63 26.00
CA GLN A 100 5.98 2.98 24.76
C GLN A 100 5.77 3.90 23.55
N LYS A 101 4.62 4.61 23.49
CA LYS A 101 4.35 5.60 22.44
C LYS A 101 5.43 6.69 22.43
N LYS A 102 5.71 7.27 23.58
CA LYS A 102 6.73 8.31 23.71
C LYS A 102 8.12 7.83 23.27
N GLU A 103 8.52 6.61 23.67
CA GLU A 103 9.80 6.03 23.28
C GLU A 103 9.85 5.75 21.78
N PHE A 104 8.77 5.21 21.22
CA PHE A 104 8.68 4.90 19.78
C PHE A 104 8.76 6.17 18.93
N ASP A 105 7.98 7.20 19.26
CA ASP A 105 7.97 8.48 18.57
C ASP A 105 9.35 9.16 18.61
N ALA A 106 9.98 9.17 19.78
CA ALA A 106 11.33 9.72 19.94
C ALA A 106 12.35 8.95 19.10
N THR A 107 12.27 7.60 19.08
CA THR A 107 13.17 6.77 18.30
C THR A 107 12.98 7.02 16.80
N VAL A 108 11.75 7.07 16.30
CA VAL A 108 11.46 7.37 14.90
C VAL A 108 11.97 8.77 14.54
N SER A 109 11.69 9.79 15.35
CA SER A 109 12.12 11.17 15.09
C SER A 109 13.64 11.32 15.00
N HIS A 110 14.40 10.54 15.80
CA HIS A 110 15.86 10.60 15.77
C HIS A 110 16.51 9.79 14.64
N HIS A 111 15.72 9.05 13.84
CA HIS A 111 16.22 8.29 12.70
C HIS A 111 15.80 8.85 11.33
N THR A 112 15.16 10.01 11.30
CA THR A 112 14.58 10.61 10.08
C THR A 112 15.62 11.07 9.06
N MET A 113 16.81 11.52 9.49
CA MET A 113 17.87 11.93 8.60
C MET A 113 18.42 10.74 7.79
N VAL A 114 18.62 10.95 6.49
CA VAL A 114 19.33 10.02 5.62
C VAL A 114 20.83 10.34 5.59
N HIS A 115 21.65 9.37 5.19
CA HIS A 115 23.08 9.60 5.00
C HIS A 115 23.30 10.69 3.96
N GLU A 116 24.18 11.66 4.22
CA GLU A 116 24.36 12.83 3.35
C GLU A 116 24.76 12.45 1.91
N GLN A 117 25.56 11.41 1.72
CA GLN A 117 25.89 10.92 0.39
C GLN A 117 24.70 10.41 -0.42
N LEU A 118 23.56 10.09 0.23
CA LEU A 118 22.35 9.71 -0.48
C LEU A 118 21.81 10.85 -1.35
N THR A 119 22.07 12.11 -0.97
CA THR A 119 21.74 13.29 -1.77
C THR A 119 22.45 13.27 -3.13
N TRP A 120 23.65 12.71 -3.19
CA TRP A 120 24.40 12.57 -4.43
C TRP A 120 23.84 11.47 -5.32
N PHE A 121 23.28 10.45 -4.75
CA PHE A 121 22.60 9.38 -5.51
C PHE A 121 21.44 9.94 -6.33
N PHE A 122 20.69 10.92 -5.79
CA PHE A 122 19.65 11.62 -6.54
C PHE A 122 20.17 12.30 -7.80
N ARG A 123 21.42 12.80 -7.82
CA ARG A 123 22.00 13.47 -8.99
C ARG A 123 22.20 12.52 -10.18
N GLY A 124 22.15 11.21 -9.97
CA GLY A 124 22.20 10.21 -11.04
C GLY A 124 20.87 10.04 -11.80
N PHE A 125 19.75 10.54 -11.24
CA PHE A 125 18.48 10.49 -11.92
C PHE A 125 18.28 11.71 -12.82
N ARG A 126 17.49 11.54 -13.87
CA ARG A 126 16.97 12.68 -14.64
C ARG A 126 15.94 13.43 -13.80
N ARG A 127 15.85 14.75 -13.99
CA ARG A 127 14.87 15.56 -13.24
C ARG A 127 13.41 15.24 -13.61
N ASP A 128 13.17 14.79 -14.83
CA ASP A 128 11.89 14.33 -15.35
C ASP A 128 11.60 12.85 -15.05
N ALA A 129 12.45 12.19 -14.25
CA ALA A 129 12.20 10.83 -13.80
C ALA A 129 10.97 10.78 -12.89
N HIS A 130 10.13 9.77 -13.10
CA HIS A 130 8.95 9.56 -12.25
C HIS A 130 9.38 9.36 -10.78
N PRO A 131 8.76 10.03 -9.80
CA PRO A 131 9.13 9.93 -8.38
C PRO A 131 9.18 8.50 -7.84
N MET A 132 8.31 7.61 -8.32
CA MET A 132 8.33 6.19 -7.95
C MET A 132 9.61 5.48 -8.40
N ALA A 133 10.19 5.83 -9.55
CA ALA A 133 11.47 5.27 -9.99
C ALA A 133 12.59 5.65 -9.03
N MET A 134 12.60 6.90 -8.57
CA MET A 134 13.55 7.38 -7.56
C MET A 134 13.32 6.66 -6.22
N MET A 135 12.07 6.51 -5.77
CA MET A 135 11.74 5.78 -4.53
C MET A 135 12.29 4.35 -4.54
N VAL A 136 12.04 3.59 -5.62
CA VAL A 136 12.56 2.21 -5.77
C VAL A 136 14.08 2.19 -5.62
N GLY A 137 14.77 3.05 -6.36
CA GLY A 137 16.23 3.12 -6.36
C GLY A 137 16.82 3.54 -5.02
N VAL A 138 16.28 4.60 -4.43
CA VAL A 138 16.83 5.20 -3.20
C VAL A 138 16.54 4.34 -1.97
N VAL A 139 15.35 3.77 -1.84
CA VAL A 139 15.03 2.85 -0.73
C VAL A 139 15.88 1.59 -0.80
N GLY A 140 16.06 1.02 -2.00
CA GLY A 140 16.98 -0.12 -2.18
C GLY A 140 18.44 0.23 -1.84
N ALA A 141 18.89 1.44 -2.19
CA ALA A 141 20.23 1.92 -1.88
C ALA A 141 20.53 2.09 -0.39
N LEU A 142 19.49 2.19 0.48
CA LEU A 142 19.69 2.23 1.94
C LEU A 142 20.52 1.03 2.43
N SER A 143 20.43 -0.13 1.77
CA SER A 143 21.24 -1.30 2.09
C SER A 143 22.73 -1.08 1.95
N ALA A 144 23.15 -0.15 1.09
CA ALA A 144 24.56 0.22 0.93
C ALA A 144 25.08 1.19 2.00
N PHE A 145 24.17 1.91 2.69
CA PHE A 145 24.52 2.92 3.69
C PHE A 145 24.40 2.42 5.14
N TYR A 146 23.61 1.36 5.39
CA TYR A 146 23.28 0.90 6.74
C TYR A 146 23.66 -0.58 6.94
N GLN A 147 24.96 -0.90 6.82
CA GLN A 147 25.48 -2.26 6.93
C GLN A 147 25.23 -2.93 8.28
N ASP A 148 25.06 -2.14 9.35
CA ASP A 148 24.77 -2.56 10.72
C ASP A 148 23.30 -2.99 10.96
N SER A 149 22.51 -3.13 9.90
CA SER A 149 21.10 -3.55 9.98
C SER A 149 20.68 -4.51 8.85
N LEU A 150 21.63 -5.23 8.27
CA LEU A 150 21.36 -6.14 7.14
C LEU A 150 21.22 -7.61 7.56
N ASP A 151 21.77 -8.00 8.69
CA ASP A 151 21.68 -9.38 9.19
C ASP A 151 20.28 -9.66 9.73
N ILE A 152 19.47 -10.32 8.93
CA ILE A 152 18.08 -10.68 9.29
C ILE A 152 17.98 -11.77 10.36
N ALA A 153 19.06 -12.50 10.64
CA ALA A 153 19.09 -13.47 11.74
C ALA A 153 19.22 -12.76 13.11
N ASN A 154 19.82 -11.56 13.13
CA ASN A 154 20.01 -10.76 14.32
C ASN A 154 18.74 -9.93 14.64
N PRO A 155 18.07 -10.14 15.80
CA PRO A 155 16.88 -9.39 16.18
C PRO A 155 17.11 -7.88 16.29
N GLU A 156 18.28 -7.45 16.76
CA GLU A 156 18.61 -6.01 16.88
C GLU A 156 18.78 -5.35 15.50
N HIS A 157 19.39 -6.06 14.56
CA HIS A 157 19.48 -5.58 13.17
C HIS A 157 18.07 -5.45 12.54
N ARG A 158 17.18 -6.42 12.79
CA ARG A 158 15.79 -6.33 12.34
C ARG A 158 15.08 -5.11 12.94
N LYS A 159 15.22 -4.91 14.25
CA LYS A 159 14.61 -3.81 15.00
C LYS A 159 15.08 -2.44 14.45
N ILE A 160 16.38 -2.26 14.31
CA ILE A 160 16.91 -0.97 13.82
C ILE A 160 16.57 -0.73 12.34
N ALA A 161 16.50 -1.78 11.52
CA ALA A 161 16.05 -1.67 10.12
C ALA A 161 14.58 -1.22 10.03
N ILE A 162 13.71 -1.73 10.89
CA ILE A 162 12.31 -1.32 11.00
C ILE A 162 12.21 0.19 11.29
N TYR A 163 12.89 0.66 12.33
CA TYR A 163 12.91 2.09 12.67
C TYR A 163 13.45 2.95 11.52
N ARG A 164 14.55 2.53 10.90
CA ARG A 164 15.15 3.26 9.77
C ARG A 164 14.22 3.36 8.56
N LEU A 165 13.51 2.29 8.23
CA LEU A 165 12.54 2.30 7.13
C LEU A 165 11.39 3.26 7.42
N ILE A 166 10.74 3.14 8.59
CA ILE A 166 9.62 4.02 8.97
C ILE A 166 10.06 5.48 8.96
N SER A 167 11.24 5.76 9.51
CA SER A 167 11.72 7.14 9.68
C SER A 167 12.21 7.79 8.40
N LYS A 168 12.86 7.02 7.49
CA LYS A 168 13.57 7.56 6.33
C LYS A 168 12.72 7.61 5.07
N ILE A 169 11.71 6.77 4.95
CA ILE A 169 10.84 6.75 3.78
C ILE A 169 10.16 8.09 3.54
N PRO A 170 9.57 8.80 4.55
CA PRO A 170 9.02 10.13 4.32
C PRO A 170 10.07 11.17 3.91
N THR A 171 11.29 11.09 4.45
CA THR A 171 12.39 11.96 4.03
C THR A 171 12.75 11.74 2.56
N ILE A 172 12.87 10.47 2.15
CA ILE A 172 13.14 10.09 0.75
C ILE A 172 12.00 10.53 -0.17
N ALA A 173 10.75 10.34 0.24
CA ALA A 173 9.57 10.79 -0.51
C ALA A 173 9.58 12.30 -0.76
N ALA A 174 9.85 13.09 0.29
CA ALA A 174 9.99 14.53 0.16
C ALA A 174 11.19 14.93 -0.72
N MET A 175 12.31 14.19 -0.64
CA MET A 175 13.46 14.42 -1.51
C MET A 175 13.13 14.13 -2.99
N CYS A 176 12.33 13.12 -3.29
CA CYS A 176 11.86 12.87 -4.66
C CYS A 176 11.11 14.08 -5.23
N TYR A 177 10.16 14.62 -4.46
CA TYR A 177 9.43 15.83 -4.83
C TYR A 177 10.35 17.03 -5.06
N ARG A 178 11.23 17.31 -4.09
CA ARG A 178 12.15 18.45 -4.14
C ARG A 178 13.10 18.35 -5.33
N TYR A 179 13.63 17.16 -5.58
CA TYR A 179 14.54 16.93 -6.70
C TYR A 179 13.87 17.15 -8.06
N SER A 180 12.67 16.61 -8.27
CA SER A 180 11.91 16.80 -9.52
C SER A 180 11.62 18.27 -9.80
N ASN A 181 11.37 19.06 -8.75
CA ASN A 181 11.08 20.49 -8.87
C ASN A 181 12.34 21.40 -8.85
N GLY A 182 13.55 20.82 -8.77
CA GLY A 182 14.79 21.58 -8.73
C GLY A 182 15.00 22.41 -7.46
N LEU A 183 14.32 22.01 -6.37
CA LEU A 183 14.38 22.68 -5.07
C LEU A 183 15.47 22.07 -4.17
N PRO A 184 16.08 22.85 -3.25
CA PRO A 184 17.00 22.30 -2.27
C PRO A 184 16.27 21.34 -1.33
N PHE A 185 16.95 20.29 -0.86
CA PHE A 185 16.39 19.39 0.13
C PHE A 185 16.19 20.10 1.46
N ASN A 186 15.06 19.85 2.11
CA ASN A 186 14.82 20.27 3.49
C ASN A 186 15.17 19.13 4.43
N TYR A 187 15.84 19.46 5.53
CA TYR A 187 16.12 18.50 6.59
C TYR A 187 14.92 18.34 7.52
N PRO A 188 14.72 17.13 8.09
CA PRO A 188 13.67 16.89 9.06
C PRO A 188 13.89 17.70 10.35
N LYS A 189 12.79 17.95 11.08
CA LYS A 189 12.78 18.64 12.38
C LYS A 189 12.20 17.71 13.45
N ASN A 190 12.94 17.49 14.56
CA ASN A 190 12.52 16.56 15.60
C ASN A 190 11.37 17.07 16.49
N ASN A 191 11.02 18.34 16.41
CA ASN A 191 9.93 18.97 17.18
C ASN A 191 8.58 18.95 16.44
N LEU A 192 8.53 18.41 15.24
CA LEU A 192 7.30 18.23 14.47
C LEU A 192 6.80 16.80 14.58
N SER A 193 5.47 16.61 14.49
CA SER A 193 4.88 15.29 14.32
C SER A 193 5.31 14.67 12.98
N TYR A 194 5.03 13.39 12.79
CA TYR A 194 5.44 12.65 11.59
C TYR A 194 4.91 13.30 10.29
N THR A 195 3.63 13.63 10.25
CA THR A 195 3.00 14.26 9.08
C THR A 195 3.35 15.72 8.92
N GLU A 196 3.45 16.48 10.01
CA GLU A 196 3.94 17.87 9.97
C GLU A 196 5.37 17.95 9.45
N ASN A 197 6.23 17.00 9.87
CA ASN A 197 7.61 16.91 9.41
C ASN A 197 7.69 16.57 7.91
N PHE A 198 6.83 15.68 7.44
CA PHE A 198 6.73 15.36 6.02
C PHE A 198 6.31 16.59 5.19
N LEU A 199 5.26 17.31 5.62
CA LEU A 199 4.82 18.55 4.97
C LEU A 199 5.93 19.62 4.99
N HIS A 200 6.64 19.77 6.12
CA HIS A 200 7.80 20.65 6.21
C HIS A 200 8.88 20.27 5.20
N MET A 201 9.26 19.00 5.13
CA MET A 201 10.29 18.56 4.19
C MET A 201 9.89 18.75 2.72
N MET A 202 8.60 18.62 2.40
CA MET A 202 8.09 18.88 1.05
C MET A 202 8.07 20.37 0.71
N PHE A 203 7.43 21.20 1.54
CA PHE A 203 6.94 22.51 1.16
C PHE A 203 7.69 23.69 1.79
N ALA A 204 8.46 23.47 2.86
CA ALA A 204 9.18 24.57 3.48
C ALA A 204 10.19 25.21 2.51
N THR A 205 10.25 26.54 2.56
CA THR A 205 11.27 27.34 1.88
C THR A 205 12.39 27.63 2.87
N PRO A 206 13.68 27.34 2.57
CA PRO A 206 14.76 27.49 3.56
C PRO A 206 14.93 28.91 4.12
N CYS A 207 14.47 29.93 3.41
CA CYS A 207 14.57 31.35 3.80
C CYS A 207 13.37 31.85 4.61
N GLU A 208 12.36 31.01 4.87
CA GLU A 208 11.14 31.39 5.58
C GLU A 208 10.79 30.37 6.67
N GLU A 209 10.06 30.80 7.70
CA GLU A 209 9.52 29.89 8.70
C GLU A 209 8.26 29.19 8.14
N TYR A 210 8.33 27.87 8.03
CA TYR A 210 7.19 27.04 7.63
C TYR A 210 6.44 26.54 8.87
N LYS A 211 5.15 26.83 8.93
CA LYS A 211 4.24 26.33 9.97
C LYS A 211 3.22 25.38 9.32
N PRO A 212 3.33 24.08 9.58
CA PRO A 212 2.34 23.12 9.07
C PRO A 212 0.94 23.48 9.57
N ASN A 213 -0.03 23.46 8.65
CA ASN A 213 -1.45 23.61 9.03
C ASN A 213 -1.91 22.31 9.71
N PRO A 214 -2.45 22.36 10.94
CA PRO A 214 -2.82 21.18 11.70
C PRO A 214 -3.98 20.38 11.06
N VAL A 215 -4.90 21.03 10.35
CA VAL A 215 -5.99 20.35 9.63
C VAL A 215 -5.41 19.54 8.48
N LEU A 216 -4.47 20.11 7.70
CA LEU A 216 -3.82 19.42 6.59
C LEU A 216 -2.92 18.28 7.08
N ALA A 217 -2.20 18.50 8.19
CA ALA A 217 -1.39 17.46 8.82
C ALA A 217 -2.25 16.28 9.30
N ARG A 218 -3.40 16.57 9.93
CA ARG A 218 -4.35 15.52 10.36
C ARG A 218 -4.98 14.77 9.18
N ALA A 219 -5.32 15.48 8.11
CA ALA A 219 -5.85 14.85 6.89
C ALA A 219 -4.84 13.87 6.28
N LEU A 220 -3.58 14.27 6.21
CA LEU A 220 -2.51 13.42 5.72
C LEU A 220 -2.26 12.21 6.64
N ASP A 221 -2.35 12.41 7.95
CA ASP A 221 -2.23 11.37 8.95
C ASP A 221 -3.33 10.29 8.79
N ARG A 222 -4.58 10.72 8.58
CA ARG A 222 -5.69 9.81 8.24
C ARG A 222 -5.44 9.05 6.93
N ILE A 223 -4.94 9.72 5.89
CA ILE A 223 -4.53 9.06 4.65
C ILE A 223 -3.50 7.97 4.93
N PHE A 224 -2.48 8.26 5.74
CA PHE A 224 -1.45 7.29 6.07
C PHE A 224 -2.03 6.08 6.83
N ILE A 225 -2.89 6.30 7.82
CA ILE A 225 -3.55 5.23 8.58
C ILE A 225 -4.38 4.34 7.65
N LEU A 226 -5.23 4.94 6.82
CA LEU A 226 -6.16 4.21 5.94
C LEU A 226 -5.46 3.41 4.83
N HIS A 227 -4.21 3.76 4.52
CA HIS A 227 -3.41 3.06 3.50
C HIS A 227 -2.29 2.19 4.11
N ALA A 228 -2.13 2.17 5.45
CA ALA A 228 -1.00 1.53 6.13
C ALA A 228 -0.87 0.04 5.81
N ASP A 229 -1.97 -0.71 5.73
CA ASP A 229 -1.98 -2.09 5.27
C ASP A 229 -3.28 -2.47 4.55
N HIS A 230 -3.26 -3.56 3.80
CA HIS A 230 -4.44 -4.12 3.13
C HIS A 230 -4.21 -5.60 2.79
N GLU A 231 -3.86 -6.41 3.81
CA GLU A 231 -3.67 -7.86 3.71
C GLU A 231 -2.65 -8.27 2.61
N GLN A 232 -2.84 -9.43 1.98
CA GLN A 232 -2.00 -10.00 0.92
C GLN A 232 -2.30 -9.40 -0.46
N ASN A 233 -2.21 -8.08 -0.61
CA ASN A 233 -2.20 -7.45 -1.92
C ASN A 233 -0.90 -7.75 -2.68
N ALA A 234 -0.84 -7.40 -3.97
CA ALA A 234 0.29 -7.76 -4.84
C ALA A 234 1.64 -7.27 -4.29
N SER A 235 1.74 -6.06 -3.75
CA SER A 235 3.00 -5.53 -3.22
C SER A 235 3.40 -6.17 -1.89
N THR A 236 2.45 -6.45 -1.00
CA THR A 236 2.71 -7.19 0.25
C THR A 236 3.20 -8.61 -0.04
N SER A 237 2.54 -9.33 -0.96
CA SER A 237 2.97 -10.65 -1.41
C SER A 237 4.37 -10.62 -2.06
N THR A 238 4.69 -9.56 -2.82
CA THR A 238 6.02 -9.35 -3.40
C THR A 238 7.08 -9.16 -2.32
N VAL A 239 6.81 -8.37 -1.29
CA VAL A 239 7.73 -8.19 -0.14
C VAL A 239 7.97 -9.51 0.58
N ARG A 240 6.92 -10.28 0.84
CA ARG A 240 7.04 -11.62 1.47
C ARG A 240 7.82 -12.57 0.57
N LEU A 241 7.54 -12.59 -0.73
CA LEU A 241 8.26 -13.47 -1.67
C LEU A 241 9.75 -13.11 -1.72
N ALA A 242 10.10 -11.83 -1.85
CA ALA A 242 11.48 -11.36 -1.83
C ALA A 242 12.17 -11.69 -0.50
N GLY A 243 11.52 -11.40 0.62
CA GLY A 243 12.04 -11.67 1.96
C GLY A 243 12.23 -13.15 2.26
N SER A 244 11.42 -14.04 1.67
CA SER A 244 11.54 -15.49 1.84
C SER A 244 12.88 -16.04 1.36
N SER A 245 13.58 -15.33 0.50
CA SER A 245 14.93 -15.67 0.04
C SER A 245 16.05 -15.31 1.03
N GLY A 246 15.72 -14.64 2.13
CA GLY A 246 16.70 -14.09 3.07
C GLY A 246 17.24 -12.72 2.65
N ALA A 247 16.60 -12.03 1.70
CA ALA A 247 16.99 -10.69 1.30
C ALA A 247 16.81 -9.68 2.44
N ASN A 248 17.68 -8.67 2.49
CA ASN A 248 17.62 -7.62 3.51
C ASN A 248 16.32 -6.79 3.40
N PRO A 249 15.83 -6.17 4.48
CA PRO A 249 14.55 -5.50 4.50
C PRO A 249 14.45 -4.32 3.53
N PHE A 250 15.53 -3.56 3.31
CA PHE A 250 15.51 -2.42 2.38
C PHE A 250 15.25 -2.88 0.94
N ALA A 251 15.89 -3.98 0.51
CA ALA A 251 15.66 -4.57 -0.81
C ALA A 251 14.23 -5.13 -0.94
N CYS A 252 13.70 -5.77 0.13
CA CYS A 252 12.34 -6.28 0.13
C CYS A 252 11.30 -5.15 -0.01
N ILE A 253 11.48 -4.04 0.73
CA ILE A 253 10.58 -2.88 0.64
C ILE A 253 10.69 -2.21 -0.72
N ALA A 254 11.89 -2.09 -1.29
CA ALA A 254 12.06 -1.59 -2.66
C ALA A 254 11.30 -2.44 -3.70
N ALA A 255 11.29 -3.78 -3.54
CA ALA A 255 10.50 -4.67 -4.39
C ALA A 255 8.98 -4.42 -4.22
N GLY A 256 8.50 -4.17 -3.00
CA GLY A 256 7.13 -3.77 -2.72
C GLY A 256 6.76 -2.44 -3.40
N ILE A 257 7.63 -1.43 -3.32
CA ILE A 257 7.46 -0.14 -3.99
C ILE A 257 7.39 -0.32 -5.51
N ALA A 258 8.26 -1.14 -6.09
CA ALA A 258 8.27 -1.44 -7.52
C ALA A 258 6.95 -2.11 -7.96
N CYS A 259 6.44 -3.05 -7.18
CA CYS A 259 5.16 -3.70 -7.45
C CYS A 259 3.98 -2.72 -7.32
N LEU A 260 4.00 -1.85 -6.31
CA LEU A 260 2.95 -0.85 -6.11
C LEU A 260 2.86 0.14 -7.28
N TRP A 261 3.97 0.45 -7.93
CA TRP A 261 4.01 1.36 -9.07
C TRP A 261 3.28 0.82 -10.32
N GLY A 262 2.96 -0.46 -10.36
CA GLY A 262 2.21 -1.06 -11.45
C GLY A 262 0.83 -0.44 -11.63
N ALA A 263 0.44 -0.17 -12.89
CA ALA A 263 -0.84 0.48 -13.24
C ALA A 263 -2.09 -0.26 -12.73
N SER A 264 -1.99 -1.55 -12.45
CA SER A 264 -3.09 -2.37 -11.93
C SER A 264 -3.15 -2.40 -10.39
N HIS A 265 -2.26 -1.66 -9.70
CA HIS A 265 -2.16 -1.69 -8.24
C HIS A 265 -2.25 -0.29 -7.62
N GLY A 266 -1.20 0.54 -7.67
CA GLY A 266 -1.13 1.81 -6.92
C GLY A 266 -1.59 3.06 -7.68
N GLY A 267 -2.02 2.96 -8.93
CA GLY A 267 -2.35 4.11 -9.78
C GLY A 267 -3.80 4.59 -9.74
N ALA A 268 -4.63 4.09 -8.82
CA ALA A 268 -6.07 4.38 -8.85
C ALA A 268 -6.40 5.85 -8.51
N ASN A 269 -5.76 6.43 -7.51
CA ASN A 269 -5.97 7.82 -7.11
C ASN A 269 -5.45 8.84 -8.15
N GLU A 270 -4.35 8.54 -8.85
CA GLU A 270 -3.91 9.33 -10.00
C GLU A 270 -4.95 9.27 -11.15
N ALA A 271 -5.50 8.09 -11.40
CA ALA A 271 -6.50 7.89 -12.44
C ALA A 271 -7.80 8.66 -12.15
N VAL A 272 -8.17 8.85 -10.87
CA VAL A 272 -9.30 9.70 -10.48
C VAL A 272 -9.09 11.14 -10.94
N LEU A 273 -7.94 11.74 -10.66
CA LEU A 273 -7.69 13.13 -11.06
C LEU A 273 -7.63 13.31 -12.57
N LYS A 274 -7.02 12.35 -13.28
CA LYS A 274 -7.03 12.36 -14.75
C LYS A 274 -8.45 12.31 -15.29
N MET A 275 -9.31 11.46 -14.73
CA MET A 275 -10.73 11.40 -15.08
C MET A 275 -11.45 12.74 -14.82
N LEU A 276 -11.22 13.37 -13.66
CA LEU A 276 -11.81 14.68 -13.36
C LEU A 276 -11.34 15.76 -14.35
N ASP A 277 -10.06 15.74 -14.73
CA ASP A 277 -9.50 16.66 -15.71
C ASP A 277 -10.04 16.39 -17.13
N GLU A 278 -10.29 15.14 -17.51
CA GLU A 278 -10.93 14.76 -18.78
C GLU A 278 -12.39 15.22 -18.85
N ILE A 279 -13.14 15.12 -17.76
CA ILE A 279 -14.53 15.63 -17.71
C ILE A 279 -14.52 17.16 -17.78
N GLY A 280 -13.61 17.80 -17.09
CA GLY A 280 -13.29 19.22 -17.14
C GLY A 280 -14.31 20.15 -16.48
N ASP A 281 -15.60 20.00 -16.78
CA ASP A 281 -16.66 20.84 -16.25
C ASP A 281 -17.86 20.03 -15.75
N VAL A 282 -18.54 20.55 -14.73
CA VAL A 282 -19.72 19.92 -14.09
C VAL A 282 -20.85 19.62 -15.09
N SER A 283 -21.01 20.48 -16.11
CA SER A 283 -22.01 20.29 -17.17
C SER A 283 -21.80 19.01 -18.00
N ASN A 284 -20.57 18.49 -18.05
CA ASN A 284 -20.22 17.29 -18.81
C ASN A 284 -20.43 15.99 -18.01
N VAL A 285 -20.67 16.08 -16.70
CA VAL A 285 -20.76 14.92 -15.81
C VAL A 285 -21.87 13.95 -16.25
N ALA A 286 -23.05 14.46 -16.58
CA ALA A 286 -24.18 13.62 -16.98
C ALA A 286 -23.88 12.83 -18.27
N GLU A 287 -23.25 13.46 -19.26
CA GLU A 287 -22.83 12.79 -20.50
C GLU A 287 -21.74 11.76 -20.24
N TYR A 288 -20.75 12.10 -19.41
CA TYR A 288 -19.69 11.17 -19.03
C TYR A 288 -20.25 9.92 -18.32
N MET A 289 -21.17 10.10 -17.36
CA MET A 289 -21.80 9.00 -16.62
C MET A 289 -22.65 8.11 -17.54
N GLU A 290 -23.30 8.68 -18.55
CA GLU A 290 -23.99 7.90 -19.58
C GLU A 290 -22.99 7.10 -20.43
N GLY A 291 -21.84 7.67 -20.76
CA GLY A 291 -20.74 6.97 -21.43
C GLY A 291 -20.17 5.82 -20.59
N VAL A 292 -20.12 5.96 -19.27
CA VAL A 292 -19.74 4.87 -18.34
C VAL A 292 -20.77 3.73 -18.42
N LYS A 293 -22.09 4.01 -18.41
CA LYS A 293 -23.13 3.00 -18.57
C LYS A 293 -22.99 2.22 -19.89
N GLN A 294 -22.60 2.92 -20.94
CA GLN A 294 -22.35 2.34 -22.27
C GLN A 294 -20.96 1.68 -22.41
N ARG A 295 -20.15 1.63 -21.33
CA ARG A 295 -18.78 1.09 -21.30
C ARG A 295 -17.78 1.80 -22.22
N LYS A 296 -18.05 3.05 -22.58
CA LYS A 296 -17.12 3.90 -23.35
C LYS A 296 -16.01 4.46 -22.46
N TYR A 297 -16.35 4.79 -21.21
CA TYR A 297 -15.44 5.32 -20.21
C TYR A 297 -15.41 4.42 -18.97
N ARG A 298 -14.32 4.53 -18.19
CA ARG A 298 -14.20 3.88 -16.88
C ARG A 298 -14.42 4.90 -15.79
N LEU A 299 -15.25 4.57 -14.80
CA LEU A 299 -15.44 5.38 -13.61
C LEU A 299 -14.34 5.02 -12.60
N MET A 300 -13.32 5.91 -12.49
CA MET A 300 -12.16 5.69 -11.62
C MET A 300 -12.47 6.15 -10.19
N GLY A 301 -11.99 5.41 -9.19
CA GLY A 301 -12.27 5.71 -7.78
C GLY A 301 -13.66 5.23 -7.30
N PHE A 302 -14.33 4.38 -8.07
CA PHE A 302 -15.63 3.82 -7.74
C PHE A 302 -15.61 2.30 -7.81
N GLY A 303 -16.30 1.66 -6.86
CA GLY A 303 -16.23 0.22 -6.66
C GLY A 303 -14.88 -0.23 -6.13
N HIS A 304 -14.78 -1.48 -5.72
CA HIS A 304 -13.53 -2.04 -5.20
C HIS A 304 -13.42 -3.52 -5.58
N ARG A 305 -12.20 -4.03 -5.77
CA ARG A 305 -11.98 -5.44 -6.14
C ARG A 305 -12.33 -6.39 -4.99
N VAL A 306 -12.13 -5.96 -3.75
CA VAL A 306 -12.34 -6.76 -2.53
C VAL A 306 -13.71 -6.45 -1.94
N TYR A 307 -14.02 -5.17 -1.68
CA TYR A 307 -15.28 -4.78 -1.08
C TYR A 307 -16.42 -4.85 -2.09
N ARG A 308 -17.39 -5.70 -1.81
CA ARG A 308 -18.66 -5.78 -2.56
C ARG A 308 -19.66 -4.75 -2.10
N ASN A 309 -19.49 -4.22 -0.88
CA ASN A 309 -20.21 -3.09 -0.32
C ASN A 309 -19.34 -1.82 -0.34
N MET A 310 -19.71 -0.84 0.47
CA MET A 310 -18.94 0.39 0.63
C MET A 310 -17.58 0.08 1.24
N ASP A 311 -16.52 0.70 0.72
CA ASP A 311 -15.19 0.67 1.33
C ASP A 311 -15.25 1.36 2.70
N PRO A 312 -14.90 0.69 3.81
CA PRO A 312 -15.02 1.27 5.17
C PRO A 312 -14.15 2.53 5.36
N ARG A 313 -13.15 2.71 4.51
CA ARG A 313 -12.26 3.88 4.53
C ARG A 313 -12.88 5.10 3.85
N ALA A 314 -13.85 4.89 2.95
CA ALA A 314 -14.39 5.95 2.10
C ALA A 314 -15.13 7.03 2.90
N ASN A 315 -15.89 6.67 3.92
CA ASN A 315 -16.64 7.63 4.74
C ASN A 315 -15.69 8.58 5.48
N ILE A 316 -14.62 8.05 6.08
CA ILE A 316 -13.62 8.85 6.79
C ILE A 316 -12.90 9.79 5.83
N MET A 317 -12.52 9.29 4.66
CA MET A 317 -11.88 10.13 3.66
C MET A 317 -12.81 11.19 3.07
N ARG A 318 -14.10 10.89 2.96
CA ARG A 318 -15.12 11.84 2.58
C ARG A 318 -15.21 13.01 3.57
N GLU A 319 -15.35 12.72 4.85
CA GLU A 319 -15.37 13.73 5.91
C GLU A 319 -14.08 14.54 5.93
N THR A 320 -12.94 13.88 5.87
CA THR A 320 -11.63 14.52 5.78
C THR A 320 -11.50 15.43 4.56
N CYS A 321 -12.05 15.02 3.41
CA CYS A 321 -12.09 15.84 2.20
C CYS A 321 -12.88 17.14 2.42
N TYR A 322 -14.06 17.08 3.02
CA TYR A 322 -14.85 18.26 3.36
C TYR A 322 -14.12 19.18 4.36
N GLU A 323 -13.49 18.62 5.40
CA GLU A 323 -12.71 19.40 6.37
C GLU A 323 -11.57 20.17 5.68
N VAL A 324 -10.81 19.52 4.82
CA VAL A 324 -9.67 20.13 4.09
C VAL A 324 -10.15 21.23 3.13
N LEU A 325 -11.19 20.96 2.37
CA LEU A 325 -11.70 21.93 1.39
C LEU A 325 -12.25 23.17 2.06
N LYS A 326 -12.93 23.00 3.20
CA LYS A 326 -13.40 24.12 4.03
C LYS A 326 -12.25 24.93 4.61
N GLU A 327 -11.24 24.27 5.16
CA GLU A 327 -10.05 24.94 5.72
C GLU A 327 -9.32 25.79 4.68
N LEU A 328 -9.27 25.30 3.42
CA LEU A 328 -8.59 25.98 2.31
C LEU A 328 -9.50 26.95 1.53
N GLY A 329 -10.79 27.04 1.86
CA GLY A 329 -11.76 27.84 1.10
C GLY A 329 -11.97 27.36 -0.34
N LEU A 330 -11.83 26.05 -0.58
CA LEU A 330 -11.94 25.42 -1.91
C LEU A 330 -13.29 24.74 -2.16
N GLU A 331 -14.27 24.89 -1.26
CA GLU A 331 -15.59 24.23 -1.35
C GLU A 331 -16.30 24.57 -2.66
N ASP A 332 -16.08 25.78 -3.18
CA ASP A 332 -16.65 26.28 -4.43
C ASP A 332 -15.77 26.05 -5.67
N SER A 333 -14.64 25.35 -5.54
CA SER A 333 -13.77 25.10 -6.67
C SER A 333 -14.46 24.24 -7.73
N PRO A 334 -14.25 24.54 -9.04
CA PRO A 334 -14.90 23.79 -10.12
C PRO A 334 -14.63 22.27 -10.05
N LYS A 335 -13.39 21.89 -9.75
CA LYS A 335 -12.96 20.49 -9.66
C LYS A 335 -13.69 19.74 -8.53
N PHE A 336 -13.88 20.40 -7.39
CA PHE A 336 -14.61 19.81 -6.27
C PHE A 336 -16.11 19.67 -6.55
N LYS A 337 -16.73 20.73 -7.12
CA LYS A 337 -18.14 20.65 -7.55
C LYS A 337 -18.38 19.51 -8.52
N LEU A 338 -17.47 19.32 -9.48
CA LEU A 338 -17.51 18.20 -10.43
C LEU A 338 -17.44 16.85 -9.70
N ALA A 339 -16.50 16.69 -8.76
CA ALA A 339 -16.36 15.47 -7.97
C ALA A 339 -17.62 15.17 -7.15
N MET A 340 -18.21 16.17 -6.51
CA MET A 340 -19.45 16.03 -5.74
C MET A 340 -20.64 15.65 -6.62
N GLU A 341 -20.76 16.17 -7.82
CA GLU A 341 -21.81 15.79 -8.77
C GLU A 341 -21.66 14.32 -9.19
N LEU A 342 -20.44 13.86 -9.49
CA LEU A 342 -20.15 12.44 -9.74
C LEU A 342 -20.58 11.56 -8.57
N GLU A 343 -20.22 11.94 -7.36
CA GLU A 343 -20.61 11.23 -6.13
C GLU A 343 -22.14 11.13 -6.02
N GLN A 344 -22.85 12.26 -6.17
CA GLN A 344 -24.29 12.30 -6.03
C GLN A 344 -25.01 11.43 -7.07
N ILE A 345 -24.54 11.42 -8.30
CA ILE A 345 -25.09 10.54 -9.34
C ILE A 345 -24.83 9.08 -8.99
N ALA A 346 -23.59 8.71 -8.65
CA ALA A 346 -23.25 7.32 -8.34
C ALA A 346 -24.02 6.77 -7.12
N LEU A 347 -24.32 7.62 -6.14
CA LEU A 347 -25.06 7.22 -4.95
C LEU A 347 -26.59 7.10 -5.17
N LYS A 348 -27.14 7.71 -6.23
CA LYS A 348 -28.59 7.79 -6.47
C LYS A 348 -29.06 7.03 -7.71
N ASP A 349 -28.21 6.95 -8.75
CA ASP A 349 -28.61 6.32 -10.01
C ASP A 349 -28.66 4.79 -9.85
N PRO A 350 -29.80 4.14 -10.19
CA PRO A 350 -29.98 2.70 -10.02
C PRO A 350 -28.90 1.84 -10.67
N PHE A 351 -28.35 2.26 -11.82
CA PHE A 351 -27.29 1.53 -12.52
C PHE A 351 -26.03 1.35 -11.65
N PHE A 352 -25.62 2.40 -10.95
CA PHE A 352 -24.43 2.37 -10.09
C PHE A 352 -24.72 1.71 -8.74
N VAL A 353 -25.88 1.99 -8.15
CA VAL A 353 -26.31 1.41 -6.88
C VAL A 353 -26.46 -0.12 -6.98
N GLU A 354 -27.14 -0.64 -8.01
CA GLU A 354 -27.31 -2.07 -8.23
C GLU A 354 -25.98 -2.80 -8.45
N ARG A 355 -25.00 -2.11 -9.04
CA ARG A 355 -23.63 -2.63 -9.27
C ARG A 355 -22.67 -2.32 -8.14
N LYS A 356 -23.15 -1.65 -7.09
CA LYS A 356 -22.35 -1.26 -5.91
C LYS A 356 -21.07 -0.47 -6.29
N LEU A 357 -21.19 0.40 -7.28
CA LEU A 357 -20.14 1.29 -7.74
C LEU A 357 -20.13 2.57 -6.89
N TYR A 358 -19.86 2.40 -5.60
CA TYR A 358 -19.75 3.50 -4.65
C TYR A 358 -18.35 4.14 -4.72
N PRO A 359 -18.22 5.45 -4.39
CA PRO A 359 -16.91 6.07 -4.22
C PRO A 359 -16.08 5.31 -3.20
N ASN A 360 -14.82 5.06 -3.51
CA ASN A 360 -13.88 4.37 -2.62
C ASN A 360 -12.85 5.33 -2.02
N VAL A 361 -11.90 4.82 -1.25
CA VAL A 361 -10.86 5.63 -0.60
C VAL A 361 -10.03 6.43 -1.61
N ASP A 362 -9.77 5.89 -2.80
CA ASP A 362 -8.92 6.54 -3.82
C ASP A 362 -9.59 7.78 -4.42
N PHE A 363 -10.94 7.79 -4.52
CA PHE A 363 -11.69 8.95 -5.01
C PHE A 363 -11.45 10.17 -4.12
N TYR A 364 -11.64 10.03 -2.82
CA TYR A 364 -11.49 11.16 -1.89
C TYR A 364 -10.05 11.50 -1.59
N SER A 365 -9.16 10.50 -1.44
CA SER A 365 -7.75 10.75 -1.14
C SER A 365 -7.06 11.51 -2.27
N GLY A 366 -7.40 11.22 -3.54
CA GLY A 366 -6.90 11.98 -4.68
C GLY A 366 -7.26 13.46 -4.60
N ILE A 367 -8.52 13.78 -4.25
CA ILE A 367 -8.99 15.17 -4.07
C ILE A 367 -8.24 15.85 -2.93
N VAL A 368 -8.12 15.18 -1.77
CA VAL A 368 -7.41 15.72 -0.60
C VAL A 368 -5.96 16.01 -0.94
N LEU A 369 -5.24 15.06 -1.53
CA LEU A 369 -3.83 15.26 -1.89
C LEU A 369 -3.65 16.42 -2.88
N SER A 370 -4.55 16.54 -3.86
CA SER A 370 -4.56 17.67 -4.79
C SER A 370 -4.79 19.00 -4.08
N ALA A 371 -5.73 19.05 -3.13
CA ALA A 371 -6.01 20.24 -2.33
C ALA A 371 -4.82 20.65 -1.44
N LEU A 372 -4.06 19.69 -0.93
CA LEU A 372 -2.82 19.93 -0.18
C LEU A 372 -1.68 20.48 -1.08
N GLY A 373 -1.85 20.58 -2.38
CA GLY A 373 -0.81 20.99 -3.32
C GLY A 373 0.22 19.91 -3.66
N ILE A 374 -0.09 18.65 -3.34
CA ILE A 374 0.74 17.50 -3.73
C ILE A 374 0.47 17.20 -5.20
N PRO A 375 1.48 17.22 -6.08
CA PRO A 375 1.29 16.94 -7.50
C PRO A 375 0.94 15.47 -7.75
N THR A 376 0.18 15.20 -8.80
CA THR A 376 -0.43 13.89 -9.09
C THR A 376 0.61 12.77 -9.19
N GLU A 377 1.78 13.03 -9.74
CA GLU A 377 2.89 12.06 -9.85
C GLU A 377 3.47 11.63 -8.50
N MET A 378 3.16 12.36 -7.42
CA MET A 378 3.54 12.00 -6.06
C MET A 378 2.50 11.11 -5.34
N PHE A 379 1.31 10.89 -5.89
CA PHE A 379 0.25 10.19 -5.18
C PHE A 379 0.62 8.73 -4.86
N THR A 380 1.19 8.02 -5.83
CA THR A 380 1.67 6.64 -5.59
C THR A 380 2.87 6.62 -4.62
N VAL A 381 3.68 7.68 -4.56
CA VAL A 381 4.75 7.84 -3.55
C VAL A 381 4.15 7.98 -2.14
N ILE A 382 3.11 8.79 -1.99
CA ILE A 382 2.36 8.93 -0.72
C ILE A 382 1.76 7.58 -0.30
N PHE A 383 1.20 6.86 -1.25
CA PHE A 383 0.69 5.51 -1.00
C PHE A 383 1.81 4.56 -0.55
N ALA A 384 2.98 4.56 -1.22
CA ALA A 384 4.13 3.74 -0.84
C ALA A 384 4.63 4.08 0.57
N LEU A 385 4.70 5.38 0.92
CA LEU A 385 5.05 5.84 2.26
C LEU A 385 4.08 5.25 3.29
N SER A 386 2.78 5.43 3.08
CA SER A 386 1.73 4.95 3.99
C SER A 386 1.78 3.42 4.15
N ARG A 387 1.93 2.68 3.05
CA ARG A 387 1.93 1.22 3.00
C ARG A 387 3.21 0.59 3.52
N SER A 388 4.28 1.36 3.64
CA SER A 388 5.59 0.84 4.04
C SER A 388 5.55 0.12 5.39
N VAL A 389 4.79 0.60 6.36
CA VAL A 389 4.66 -0.06 7.67
C VAL A 389 3.96 -1.41 7.55
N GLY A 390 2.93 -1.54 6.72
CA GLY A 390 2.29 -2.83 6.45
C GLY A 390 3.27 -3.84 5.85
N TRP A 391 4.04 -3.43 4.83
CA TRP A 391 5.09 -4.26 4.25
C TRP A 391 6.15 -4.67 5.27
N ILE A 392 6.60 -3.73 6.10
CA ILE A 392 7.58 -3.97 7.18
C ILE A 392 7.04 -4.98 8.18
N SER A 393 5.77 -4.84 8.59
CA SER A 393 5.11 -5.73 9.55
C SER A 393 4.98 -7.15 8.99
N HIS A 394 4.55 -7.28 7.74
CA HIS A 394 4.45 -8.58 7.05
C HIS A 394 5.82 -9.23 6.82
N TRP A 395 6.84 -8.44 6.49
CA TRP A 395 8.21 -8.93 6.42
C TRP A 395 8.69 -9.41 7.79
N HIS A 396 8.47 -8.63 8.85
CA HIS A 396 8.90 -8.96 10.20
C HIS A 396 8.20 -10.21 10.75
N GLU A 397 6.87 -10.33 10.53
CA GLU A 397 6.10 -11.52 10.90
C GLU A 397 6.65 -12.75 10.19
N MET A 398 6.89 -12.68 8.90
CA MET A 398 7.39 -13.80 8.08
C MET A 398 8.81 -14.22 8.51
N ILE A 399 9.74 -13.28 8.70
CA ILE A 399 11.13 -13.59 9.10
C ILE A 399 11.20 -14.16 10.54
N SER A 400 10.20 -13.86 11.35
CA SER A 400 10.09 -14.38 12.73
C SER A 400 9.45 -15.77 12.81
N ASP A 401 8.89 -16.28 11.71
CA ASP A 401 8.30 -17.60 11.63
C ASP A 401 9.39 -18.68 11.48
N PRO A 402 9.56 -19.59 12.46
CA PRO A 402 10.56 -20.66 12.40
C PRO A 402 10.28 -21.68 11.28
N THR A 403 9.08 -21.69 10.72
CA THR A 403 8.67 -22.59 9.62
C THR A 403 8.86 -21.98 8.25
N LEU A 404 9.41 -20.77 8.17
CA LEU A 404 9.65 -20.03 6.93
C LEU A 404 10.34 -20.91 5.87
N LYS A 405 9.79 -20.87 4.67
CA LYS A 405 10.38 -21.50 3.48
C LYS A 405 10.47 -20.49 2.36
N ILE A 406 11.52 -20.64 1.55
CA ILE A 406 11.64 -19.85 0.33
C ILE A 406 10.43 -20.08 -0.59
N GLY A 407 9.81 -19.00 -1.04
CA GLY A 407 8.70 -19.04 -1.99
C GLY A 407 9.19 -19.49 -3.36
N ARG A 408 8.68 -20.62 -3.83
CA ARG A 408 8.95 -21.17 -5.17
C ARG A 408 7.68 -21.71 -5.78
N PRO A 409 6.86 -20.88 -6.44
CA PRO A 409 5.65 -21.33 -7.11
C PRO A 409 5.94 -22.42 -8.16
N ARG A 410 4.98 -23.28 -8.42
CA ARG A 410 5.02 -24.26 -9.50
C ARG A 410 4.41 -23.65 -10.77
N GLN A 411 4.69 -24.26 -11.91
CA GLN A 411 4.10 -23.87 -13.19
C GLN A 411 3.54 -25.10 -13.91
N LEU A 412 2.46 -24.91 -14.65
CA LEU A 412 2.01 -25.83 -15.69
C LEU A 412 2.84 -25.54 -16.94
N TYR A 413 3.73 -26.45 -17.30
CA TYR A 413 4.55 -26.29 -18.50
C TYR A 413 3.73 -26.67 -19.74
N THR A 414 3.59 -25.72 -20.65
CA THR A 414 2.86 -25.87 -21.92
C THR A 414 3.74 -25.64 -23.15
N GLY A 415 5.06 -25.60 -22.93
CA GLY A 415 6.04 -25.42 -24.01
C GLY A 415 6.32 -26.69 -24.82
N ALA A 416 7.32 -26.61 -25.67
CA ALA A 416 7.73 -27.74 -26.45
C ALA A 416 8.31 -28.86 -25.59
N GLU A 417 8.10 -30.10 -25.99
CA GLU A 417 8.80 -31.26 -25.45
C GLU A 417 10.31 -31.15 -25.72
N ARG A 418 11.07 -32.14 -25.23
CA ARG A 418 12.51 -32.20 -25.46
C ARG A 418 12.86 -32.05 -26.94
N ARG A 419 13.73 -31.11 -27.25
CA ARG A 419 14.32 -30.92 -28.59
C ARG A 419 15.83 -31.04 -28.50
N ASP A 420 16.44 -31.69 -29.48
CA ASP A 420 17.89 -31.70 -29.60
C ASP A 420 18.37 -30.38 -30.22
N TYR A 421 19.53 -29.95 -29.78
CA TYR A 421 20.14 -28.73 -30.31
C TYR A 421 20.59 -28.96 -31.77
N VAL A 422 20.19 -28.08 -32.65
CA VAL A 422 20.65 -28.02 -34.03
C VAL A 422 21.58 -26.82 -34.19
N PRO A 423 22.83 -26.99 -34.68
CA PRO A 423 23.71 -25.86 -34.93
C PRO A 423 23.12 -24.84 -35.91
N VAL A 424 23.52 -23.55 -35.73
CA VAL A 424 22.97 -22.43 -36.51
C VAL A 424 23.06 -22.65 -38.02
N ASP A 425 24.19 -23.23 -38.48
CA ASP A 425 24.49 -23.54 -39.87
C ASP A 425 23.67 -24.74 -40.44
N LYS A 426 22.89 -25.39 -39.59
CA LYS A 426 22.05 -26.57 -39.96
C LYS A 426 20.57 -26.38 -39.63
N ARG A 427 20.14 -25.14 -39.31
CA ARG A 427 18.70 -24.82 -39.02
C ARG A 427 17.93 -24.48 -40.27
#